data_2ceb2049ba99714f9965ed8147a89256
#
_entry.id   2ceb2049ba99714f9965ed8147a89256
#
_cell.length_a   1.000
_cell.length_b   1.000
_cell.length_c   1.000
_cell.angle_alpha   90.00
_cell.angle_beta   90.00
_cell.angle_gamma   90.00
#
_symmetry.space_group_name_H-M   'P 1'
#
loop_
_entity.id
_entity.type
_entity.pdbx_description
1 polymer ?
#
loop_
_entity_poly.entity_id
_entity_poly.type
_entity_poly.pdbx_seq_one_letter_code
_entity_poly.pdbx_strand_id
1 'polypeptide(L)'
;LIITQTSLRLSLLGGNTDFRDYFFNYGGLCLSTTIDKYIYCIVKKRFDNLIYINYSIKEIVEKVDDIKHDLVRESLRLVGITGGIEITFLSDIPTQGSGLGSSSSVTVGLLNALHAYLGAIVGSDVLAREAIKIELDILKKPIGIQDQYAVAMGGLRVYEFDQLGMVTGNKIVMEESAKEDFNNSLGLFYTGITRKSDDVLSAFNVKDNKSLLDQNKQFASDGAFALLRGNLREFGELLNAYWEVKKQLNGKVSNSKIDSMYSKAKKAGAIGGKVVGAGGGGFLLVMFPANKRAKIREALKDYKELPFRFSESGSKIVLNMGKP
;
A
#
# COMPACT_ATOMS: atom_id res chain seq x y z
N LEU A 1 -20.42 15.22 -10.77
CA LEU A 1 -18.99 15.00 -10.71
C LEU A 1 -18.60 14.59 -9.30
N ILE A 2 -17.92 13.46 -9.18
CA ILE A 2 -17.36 12.94 -7.92
C ILE A 2 -15.85 12.88 -8.08
N ILE A 3 -15.12 13.30 -7.04
CA ILE A 3 -13.67 13.13 -6.96
C ILE A 3 -13.33 12.50 -5.61
N THR A 4 -12.64 11.39 -5.65
CA THR A 4 -12.02 10.78 -4.46
C THR A 4 -10.51 10.96 -4.48
N GLN A 5 -9.94 11.08 -3.29
CA GLN A 5 -8.50 11.09 -3.02
C GLN A 5 -8.19 9.91 -2.11
N THR A 6 -7.30 9.03 -2.53
CA THR A 6 -6.91 7.84 -1.77
C THR A 6 -5.41 7.84 -1.57
N SER A 7 -4.99 7.82 -0.31
CA SER A 7 -3.57 7.82 0.06
C SER A 7 -2.89 6.52 -0.36
N LEU A 8 -1.61 6.62 -0.76
CA LEU A 8 -0.73 5.46 -0.87
C LEU A 8 -0.25 5.03 0.52
N ARG A 9 0.24 3.78 0.64
CA ARG A 9 0.64 3.21 1.93
C ARG A 9 2.09 2.74 1.94
N LEU A 10 2.69 2.82 3.12
CA LEU A 10 3.94 2.15 3.47
C LEU A 10 3.63 0.97 4.39
N SER A 11 3.84 -0.27 3.91
CA SER A 11 3.86 -1.45 4.77
C SER A 11 5.20 -1.49 5.48
N LEU A 12 5.20 -1.28 6.80
CA LEU A 12 6.40 -1.15 7.61
C LEU A 12 6.91 -2.53 8.06
N LEU A 13 6.12 -3.27 8.82
CA LEU A 13 6.47 -4.57 9.40
C LEU A 13 5.31 -5.57 9.26
N GLY A 14 5.57 -6.85 9.42
CA GLY A 14 4.55 -7.90 9.46
C GLY A 14 4.02 -8.37 8.11
N GLY A 15 4.46 -7.81 7.00
CA GLY A 15 3.97 -8.18 5.67
C GLY A 15 4.08 -9.69 5.39
N ASN A 16 3.18 -10.19 4.57
CA ASN A 16 2.89 -11.60 4.26
C ASN A 16 2.14 -12.37 5.36
N THR A 17 2.00 -11.85 6.59
CA THR A 17 1.14 -12.47 7.61
C THR A 17 -0.34 -12.18 7.38
N ASP A 18 -0.64 -11.29 6.44
CA ASP A 18 -1.96 -10.92 5.93
C ASP A 18 -2.44 -11.80 4.76
N PHE A 19 -1.71 -12.86 4.43
CA PHE A 19 -2.17 -13.89 3.49
C PHE A 19 -3.17 -14.82 4.15
N ARG A 20 -4.27 -15.14 3.46
CA ARG A 20 -5.35 -16.02 3.98
C ARG A 20 -4.83 -17.34 4.51
N ASP A 21 -3.91 -18.00 3.78
CA ASP A 21 -3.33 -19.28 4.17
C ASP A 21 -2.53 -19.21 5.48
N TYR A 22 -2.06 -18.01 5.86
CA TYR A 22 -1.39 -17.81 7.13
C TYR A 22 -2.37 -17.38 8.23
N PHE A 23 -3.09 -16.27 8.04
CA PHE A 23 -3.85 -15.70 9.17
C PHE A 23 -5.05 -16.54 9.59
N PHE A 24 -5.71 -17.29 8.70
CA PHE A 24 -6.77 -18.21 9.09
C PHE A 24 -6.28 -19.33 10.01
N ASN A 25 -5.00 -19.67 9.94
CA ASN A 25 -4.41 -20.72 10.80
C ASN A 25 -3.73 -20.16 12.06
N TYR A 26 -3.12 -18.98 11.96
CA TYR A 26 -2.20 -18.48 13.00
C TYR A 26 -2.50 -17.05 13.47
N GLY A 27 -3.48 -16.40 12.91
CA GLY A 27 -3.68 -14.96 13.02
C GLY A 27 -2.52 -14.17 12.40
N GLY A 28 -2.80 -13.00 11.85
CA GLY A 28 -1.81 -12.13 11.21
C GLY A 28 -1.69 -10.79 11.90
N LEU A 29 -0.57 -10.11 11.68
CA LEU A 29 -0.32 -8.77 12.21
C LEU A 29 0.54 -7.97 11.25
N CYS A 30 0.05 -6.80 10.82
CA CYS A 30 0.81 -5.88 9.97
C CYS A 30 0.80 -4.48 10.53
N LEU A 31 1.94 -3.81 10.45
CA LEU A 31 2.11 -2.40 10.77
C LEU A 31 2.27 -1.61 9.49
N SER A 32 1.35 -0.69 9.21
CA SER A 32 1.33 0.14 8.01
C SER A 32 0.98 1.59 8.32
N THR A 33 1.41 2.50 7.46
CA THR A 33 1.00 3.90 7.49
C THR A 33 0.63 4.38 6.09
N THR A 34 -0.20 5.40 5.99
CA THR A 34 -0.44 6.11 4.74
C THR A 34 0.45 7.33 4.62
N ILE A 35 0.68 7.77 3.39
CA ILE A 35 1.53 8.92 3.04
C ILE A 35 0.78 9.93 2.18
N ASP A 36 1.28 11.16 2.12
CA ASP A 36 0.77 12.29 1.32
C ASP A 36 1.06 12.16 -0.18
N LYS A 37 0.95 10.95 -0.69
CA LYS A 37 0.95 10.64 -2.11
C LYS A 37 -0.34 9.91 -2.43
N TYR A 38 -1.01 10.34 -3.49
CA TYR A 38 -2.40 10.01 -3.71
C TYR A 38 -2.66 9.42 -5.08
N ILE A 39 -3.73 8.68 -5.14
CA ILE A 39 -4.47 8.40 -6.36
C ILE A 39 -5.80 9.13 -6.26
N TYR A 40 -6.10 9.91 -7.31
CA TYR A 40 -7.38 10.56 -7.48
C TYR A 40 -8.20 9.77 -8.49
N CYS A 41 -9.46 9.52 -8.14
CA CYS A 41 -10.42 8.95 -9.06
C CYS A 41 -11.55 9.98 -9.30
N ILE A 42 -11.77 10.31 -10.55
CA ILE A 42 -12.78 11.27 -11.00
C ILE A 42 -13.86 10.50 -11.74
N VAL A 43 -15.10 10.62 -11.30
CA VAL A 43 -16.25 9.93 -11.90
C VAL A 43 -17.31 10.95 -12.28
N LYS A 44 -17.81 10.86 -13.50
CA LYS A 44 -18.94 11.69 -13.96
C LYS A 44 -19.89 10.90 -14.87
N LYS A 45 -21.15 11.34 -14.90
CA LYS A 45 -22.15 10.86 -15.87
C LYS A 45 -21.82 11.34 -17.28
N ARG A 46 -22.06 10.51 -18.26
CA ARG A 46 -21.98 10.85 -19.68
C ARG A 46 -23.38 11.11 -20.27
N PHE A 47 -23.41 11.84 -21.37
CA PHE A 47 -24.60 12.05 -22.14
C PHE A 47 -25.02 10.80 -22.96
N ASP A 48 -24.00 10.07 -23.47
CA ASP A 48 -24.15 8.81 -24.17
C ASP A 48 -24.08 7.61 -23.19
N ASN A 49 -24.32 6.40 -23.68
CA ASN A 49 -24.22 5.18 -22.89
C ASN A 49 -22.80 4.59 -22.86
N LEU A 50 -21.81 5.26 -23.46
CA LEU A 50 -20.44 4.76 -23.52
C LEU A 50 -19.76 4.82 -22.15
N ILE A 51 -18.75 3.99 -21.99
CA ILE A 51 -17.86 3.96 -20.84
C ILE A 51 -16.50 4.49 -21.30
N TYR A 52 -16.04 5.57 -20.67
CA TYR A 52 -14.72 6.15 -20.90
C TYR A 52 -13.86 5.89 -19.67
N ILE A 53 -12.66 5.36 -19.89
CA ILE A 53 -11.68 5.13 -18.83
C ILE A 53 -10.37 5.78 -19.24
N ASN A 54 -9.91 6.74 -18.45
CA ASN A 54 -8.69 7.51 -18.69
C ASN A 54 -7.68 7.20 -17.57
N TYR A 55 -6.57 6.56 -17.94
CA TYR A 55 -5.41 6.31 -17.06
C TYR A 55 -4.13 6.50 -17.89
N SER A 56 -3.14 5.64 -17.87
CA SER A 56 -2.00 5.67 -18.81
C SER A 56 -2.41 5.35 -20.25
N ILE A 57 -3.58 4.75 -20.43
CA ILE A 57 -4.23 4.43 -21.70
C ILE A 57 -5.65 4.97 -21.63
N LYS A 58 -6.21 5.29 -22.78
CA LYS A 58 -7.64 5.64 -22.90
C LYS A 58 -8.40 4.45 -23.47
N GLU A 59 -9.47 4.05 -22.77
CA GLU A 59 -10.42 3.06 -23.26
C GLU A 59 -11.78 3.73 -23.49
N ILE A 60 -12.44 3.37 -24.59
CA ILE A 60 -13.82 3.76 -24.90
C ILE A 60 -14.54 2.50 -25.34
N VAL A 61 -15.54 2.09 -24.57
CA VAL A 61 -16.27 0.84 -24.80
C VAL A 61 -17.77 1.04 -24.59
N GLU A 62 -18.58 0.15 -25.17
CA GLU A 62 -20.04 0.15 -25.02
C GLU A 62 -20.48 -0.71 -23.83
N LYS A 63 -19.73 -1.77 -23.51
CA LYS A 63 -20.07 -2.74 -22.46
C LYS A 63 -18.96 -2.85 -21.43
N VAL A 64 -19.36 -3.11 -20.19
CA VAL A 64 -18.40 -3.32 -19.09
C VAL A 64 -17.46 -4.50 -19.37
N ASP A 65 -17.95 -5.53 -20.08
CA ASP A 65 -17.17 -6.73 -20.40
C ASP A 65 -15.99 -6.46 -21.36
N ASP A 66 -16.06 -5.39 -22.15
CA ASP A 66 -15.03 -5.00 -23.12
C ASP A 66 -13.88 -4.21 -22.47
N ILE A 67 -14.00 -3.83 -21.19
CA ILE A 67 -13.00 -3.07 -20.46
C ILE A 67 -11.76 -3.95 -20.21
N LYS A 68 -10.60 -3.45 -20.63
CA LYS A 68 -9.30 -4.14 -20.43
C LYS A 68 -8.74 -3.95 -19.03
N HIS A 69 -9.00 -2.79 -18.42
CA HIS A 69 -8.57 -2.51 -17.05
C HIS A 69 -9.41 -3.35 -16.06
N ASP A 70 -8.85 -4.47 -15.60
CA ASP A 70 -9.52 -5.49 -14.79
C ASP A 70 -10.18 -4.93 -13.51
N LEU A 71 -9.46 -4.11 -12.75
CA LEU A 71 -9.98 -3.51 -11.52
C LEU A 71 -11.18 -2.61 -11.78
N VAL A 72 -11.18 -1.86 -12.89
CA VAL A 72 -12.31 -0.99 -13.25
C VAL A 72 -13.51 -1.83 -13.69
N ARG A 73 -13.28 -2.82 -14.53
CA ARG A 73 -14.33 -3.74 -14.99
C ARG A 73 -15.05 -4.39 -13.83
N GLU A 74 -14.29 -4.99 -12.92
CA GLU A 74 -14.90 -5.70 -11.78
C GLU A 74 -15.52 -4.76 -10.75
N SER A 75 -14.99 -3.54 -10.58
CA SER A 75 -15.63 -2.52 -9.73
C SER A 75 -16.98 -2.08 -10.28
N LEU A 76 -17.09 -1.83 -11.60
CA LEU A 76 -18.38 -1.48 -12.23
C LEU A 76 -19.39 -2.61 -12.13
N ARG A 77 -18.97 -3.87 -12.36
CA ARG A 77 -19.81 -5.06 -12.19
C ARG A 77 -20.33 -5.19 -10.76
N LEU A 78 -19.44 -4.98 -9.76
CA LEU A 78 -19.78 -5.12 -8.35
C LEU A 78 -20.90 -4.14 -7.95
N VAL A 79 -20.83 -2.89 -8.41
CA VAL A 79 -21.80 -1.85 -8.06
C VAL A 79 -23.00 -1.77 -9.04
N GLY A 80 -23.02 -2.59 -10.09
CA GLY A 80 -24.12 -2.69 -11.05
C GLY A 80 -24.21 -1.53 -12.06
N ILE A 81 -23.11 -0.82 -12.36
CA ILE A 81 -23.07 0.22 -13.38
C ILE A 81 -22.73 -0.42 -14.73
N THR A 82 -23.59 -0.21 -15.73
CA THR A 82 -23.49 -0.86 -17.04
C THR A 82 -23.04 0.05 -18.17
N GLY A 83 -23.06 1.39 -17.99
CA GLY A 83 -22.68 2.36 -19.01
C GLY A 83 -22.95 3.80 -18.59
N GLY A 84 -22.75 4.75 -19.53
CA GLY A 84 -23.02 6.16 -19.33
C GLY A 84 -22.10 6.85 -18.32
N ILE A 85 -20.84 6.40 -18.21
CA ILE A 85 -19.91 6.86 -17.18
C ILE A 85 -18.53 7.18 -17.75
N GLU A 86 -17.89 8.19 -17.22
CA GLU A 86 -16.48 8.48 -17.46
C GLU A 86 -15.71 8.43 -16.16
N ILE A 87 -14.60 7.69 -16.17
CA ILE A 87 -13.70 7.46 -15.05
C ILE A 87 -12.31 7.92 -15.45
N THR A 88 -11.68 8.77 -14.63
CA THR A 88 -10.32 9.24 -14.86
C THR A 88 -9.48 9.07 -13.60
N PHE A 89 -8.29 8.51 -13.75
CA PHE A 89 -7.32 8.38 -12.68
C PHE A 89 -6.15 9.33 -12.87
N LEU A 90 -5.79 10.04 -11.80
CA LEU A 90 -4.56 10.81 -11.67
C LEU A 90 -3.74 10.23 -10.50
N SER A 91 -2.43 10.23 -10.62
CA SER A 91 -1.54 9.68 -9.59
C SER A 91 -0.31 10.55 -9.41
N ASP A 92 0.08 10.79 -8.15
CA ASP A 92 1.30 11.56 -7.82
C ASP A 92 2.59 10.82 -8.19
N ILE A 93 2.52 9.50 -8.37
CA ILE A 93 3.66 8.66 -8.75
C ILE A 93 3.23 7.60 -9.77
N PRO A 94 4.17 7.01 -10.52
CA PRO A 94 3.84 5.86 -11.37
C PRO A 94 3.18 4.74 -10.57
N THR A 95 2.01 4.28 -11.02
CA THR A 95 1.20 3.29 -10.29
C THR A 95 1.78 1.89 -10.34
N GLN A 96 2.49 1.55 -11.43
CA GLN A 96 3.03 0.20 -11.63
C GLN A 96 4.37 0.01 -10.91
N GLY A 97 4.47 -1.05 -10.12
CA GLY A 97 5.71 -1.52 -9.51
C GLY A 97 6.31 -0.62 -8.43
N SER A 98 5.57 0.37 -7.93
CA SER A 98 6.05 1.27 -6.87
C SER A 98 6.22 0.56 -5.51
N GLY A 99 5.42 -0.45 -5.23
CA GLY A 99 5.36 -1.12 -3.93
C GLY A 99 4.59 -0.33 -2.85
N LEU A 100 3.89 0.75 -3.24
CA LEU A 100 3.20 1.68 -2.33
C LEU A 100 1.68 1.44 -2.24
N GLY A 101 1.19 0.25 -2.62
CA GLY A 101 -0.24 -0.09 -2.54
C GLY A 101 -1.10 0.53 -3.63
N SER A 102 -0.51 0.91 -4.77
CA SER A 102 -1.22 1.63 -5.82
C SER A 102 -2.43 0.88 -6.38
N SER A 103 -2.36 -0.45 -6.54
CA SER A 103 -3.49 -1.27 -7.00
C SER A 103 -4.70 -1.11 -6.08
N SER A 104 -4.48 -1.34 -4.79
CA SER A 104 -5.55 -1.24 -3.80
C SER A 104 -6.05 0.20 -3.61
N SER A 105 -5.17 1.22 -3.79
CA SER A 105 -5.60 2.62 -3.79
C SER A 105 -6.48 2.96 -4.98
N VAL A 106 -6.22 2.36 -6.16
CA VAL A 106 -7.10 2.48 -7.34
C VAL A 106 -8.45 1.83 -7.06
N THR A 107 -8.45 0.58 -6.57
CA THR A 107 -9.69 -0.18 -6.34
C THR A 107 -10.55 0.49 -5.27
N VAL A 108 -9.98 0.81 -4.12
CA VAL A 108 -10.68 1.45 -2.99
C VAL A 108 -11.16 2.86 -3.38
N GLY A 109 -10.33 3.66 -4.05
CA GLY A 109 -10.69 5.00 -4.48
C GLY A 109 -11.81 5.00 -5.52
N LEU A 110 -11.77 4.05 -6.45
CA LEU A 110 -12.83 3.88 -7.44
C LEU A 110 -14.14 3.45 -6.79
N LEU A 111 -14.12 2.43 -5.93
CA LEU A 111 -15.33 1.98 -5.22
C LEU A 111 -15.96 3.10 -4.40
N ASN A 112 -15.15 3.89 -3.68
CA ASN A 112 -15.62 5.04 -2.94
C ASN A 112 -16.29 6.09 -3.86
N ALA A 113 -15.70 6.35 -5.04
CA ALA A 113 -16.29 7.25 -6.03
C ALA A 113 -17.58 6.71 -6.65
N LEU A 114 -17.64 5.40 -6.94
CA LEU A 114 -18.80 4.75 -7.54
C LEU A 114 -19.98 4.68 -6.57
N HIS A 115 -19.75 4.36 -5.29
CA HIS A 115 -20.79 4.42 -4.26
C HIS A 115 -21.33 5.84 -4.12
N ALA A 116 -20.46 6.85 -4.04
CA ALA A 116 -20.88 8.25 -4.00
C ALA A 116 -21.66 8.67 -5.26
N TYR A 117 -21.25 8.18 -6.44
CA TYR A 117 -21.96 8.40 -7.71
C TYR A 117 -23.38 7.81 -7.68
N LEU A 118 -23.57 6.67 -7.03
CA LEU A 118 -24.89 6.05 -6.81
C LEU A 118 -25.69 6.70 -5.67
N GLY A 119 -25.11 7.69 -4.97
CA GLY A 119 -25.75 8.40 -3.86
C GLY A 119 -25.59 7.72 -2.49
N ALA A 120 -24.67 6.74 -2.37
CA ALA A 120 -24.37 6.07 -1.12
C ALA A 120 -23.02 6.54 -0.55
N ILE A 121 -22.93 6.62 0.78
CA ILE A 121 -21.68 6.81 1.52
C ILE A 121 -21.44 5.53 2.31
N VAL A 122 -20.30 4.89 2.05
CA VAL A 122 -19.95 3.62 2.69
C VAL A 122 -18.70 3.77 3.56
N GLY A 123 -18.63 2.97 4.63
CA GLY A 123 -17.50 2.99 5.55
C GLY A 123 -16.23 2.38 4.94
N SER A 124 -15.08 2.73 5.50
CA SER A 124 -13.77 2.24 5.06
C SER A 124 -13.65 0.70 5.09
N ASP A 125 -14.30 0.05 6.06
CA ASP A 125 -14.32 -1.40 6.17
C ASP A 125 -15.08 -2.06 4.99
N VAL A 126 -16.20 -1.47 4.56
CA VAL A 126 -16.95 -1.95 3.38
C VAL A 126 -16.08 -1.81 2.12
N LEU A 127 -15.47 -0.63 1.93
CA LEU A 127 -14.58 -0.38 0.79
C LEU A 127 -13.41 -1.37 0.74
N ALA A 128 -12.80 -1.66 1.89
CA ALA A 128 -11.69 -2.62 1.97
C ALA A 128 -12.16 -4.04 1.60
N ARG A 129 -13.29 -4.50 2.14
CA ARG A 129 -13.84 -5.84 1.83
C ARG A 129 -14.24 -5.99 0.37
N GLU A 130 -14.86 -4.98 -0.22
CA GLU A 130 -15.20 -4.99 -1.64
C GLU A 130 -13.95 -5.01 -2.53
N ALA A 131 -12.92 -4.23 -2.19
CA ALA A 131 -11.64 -4.25 -2.89
C ALA A 131 -10.95 -5.62 -2.77
N ILE A 132 -10.97 -6.25 -1.59
CA ILE A 132 -10.48 -7.62 -1.37
C ILE A 132 -11.25 -8.61 -2.24
N LYS A 133 -12.59 -8.53 -2.28
CA LYS A 133 -13.42 -9.38 -3.12
C LYS A 133 -13.02 -9.27 -4.59
N ILE A 134 -12.79 -8.06 -5.09
CA ILE A 134 -12.35 -7.84 -6.47
C ILE A 134 -10.96 -8.42 -6.70
N GLU A 135 -9.97 -8.00 -5.88
CA GLU A 135 -8.58 -8.33 -6.14
C GLU A 135 -8.25 -9.80 -5.86
N LEU A 136 -8.74 -10.38 -4.75
CA LEU A 136 -8.41 -11.75 -4.36
C LEU A 136 -9.44 -12.78 -4.85
N ASP A 137 -10.75 -12.50 -4.72
CA ASP A 137 -11.76 -13.53 -4.97
C ASP A 137 -12.15 -13.61 -6.44
N ILE A 138 -12.22 -12.48 -7.15
CA ILE A 138 -12.59 -12.43 -8.58
C ILE A 138 -11.34 -12.53 -9.45
N LEU A 139 -10.36 -11.64 -9.25
CA LEU A 139 -9.16 -11.56 -10.10
C LEU A 139 -8.04 -12.52 -9.69
N LYS A 140 -8.20 -13.22 -8.55
CA LYS A 140 -7.25 -14.24 -8.06
C LYS A 140 -5.81 -13.72 -7.94
N LYS A 141 -5.63 -12.45 -7.58
CA LYS A 141 -4.28 -11.89 -7.36
C LYS A 141 -3.61 -12.56 -6.17
N PRO A 142 -2.31 -12.93 -6.28
CA PRO A 142 -1.57 -13.60 -5.21
C PRO A 142 -1.07 -12.59 -4.15
N ILE A 143 -1.97 -11.88 -3.51
CA ILE A 143 -1.67 -10.80 -2.54
C ILE A 143 -2.33 -11.05 -1.19
N GLY A 144 -1.85 -10.38 -0.15
CA GLY A 144 -2.51 -10.30 1.15
C GLY A 144 -3.62 -9.24 1.17
N ILE A 145 -4.22 -9.05 2.33
CA ILE A 145 -5.39 -8.17 2.51
C ILE A 145 -5.10 -6.87 3.27
N GLN A 146 -3.85 -6.61 3.67
CA GLN A 146 -3.50 -5.41 4.44
C GLN A 146 -3.66 -4.12 3.64
N ASP A 147 -3.34 -4.16 2.33
CA ASP A 147 -3.24 -2.96 1.51
C ASP A 147 -4.58 -2.25 1.37
N GLN A 148 -5.65 -3.03 1.13
CA GLN A 148 -7.00 -2.52 0.97
C GLN A 148 -7.48 -1.84 2.26
N TYR A 149 -7.22 -2.45 3.42
CA TYR A 149 -7.54 -1.83 4.71
C TYR A 149 -6.69 -0.58 4.97
N ALA A 150 -5.39 -0.63 4.70
CA ALA A 150 -4.49 0.49 4.94
C ALA A 150 -4.89 1.73 4.13
N VAL A 151 -5.18 1.58 2.84
CA VAL A 151 -5.57 2.71 1.98
C VAL A 151 -7.02 3.16 2.17
N ALA A 152 -7.89 2.29 2.70
CA ALA A 152 -9.27 2.66 3.03
C ALA A 152 -9.35 3.43 4.35
N MET A 153 -8.64 2.99 5.40
CA MET A 153 -8.71 3.55 6.74
C MET A 153 -7.76 4.73 6.96
N GLY A 154 -6.55 4.67 6.38
CA GLY A 154 -5.51 5.69 6.56
C GLY A 154 -4.86 5.73 7.94
N GLY A 155 -3.78 6.51 8.05
CA GLY A 155 -3.03 6.72 9.28
C GLY A 155 -2.03 5.60 9.59
N LEU A 156 -1.32 5.77 10.70
CA LEU A 156 -0.39 4.76 11.22
C LEU A 156 -1.18 3.77 12.08
N ARG A 157 -1.22 2.50 11.65
CA ARG A 157 -2.07 1.48 12.28
C ARG A 157 -1.38 0.13 12.35
N VAL A 158 -1.78 -0.63 13.38
CA VAL A 158 -1.61 -2.08 13.45
C VAL A 158 -2.89 -2.72 12.94
N TYR A 159 -2.76 -3.58 11.95
CA TYR A 159 -3.85 -4.41 11.42
C TYR A 159 -3.70 -5.83 11.96
N GLU A 160 -4.70 -6.26 12.71
CA GLU A 160 -4.81 -7.63 13.19
C GLU A 160 -5.79 -8.39 12.30
N PHE A 161 -5.39 -9.56 11.86
CA PHE A 161 -6.17 -10.47 11.04
C PHE A 161 -6.42 -11.72 11.87
N ASP A 162 -7.66 -11.94 12.29
CA ASP A 162 -7.97 -13.09 13.11
C ASP A 162 -8.25 -14.36 12.28
N GLN A 163 -8.34 -15.49 12.97
CA GLN A 163 -8.60 -16.78 12.35
C GLN A 163 -10.04 -16.93 11.81
N LEU A 164 -10.94 -16.00 12.13
CA LEU A 164 -12.31 -15.95 11.61
C LEU A 164 -12.45 -15.02 10.40
N GLY A 165 -11.34 -14.33 10.02
CA GLY A 165 -11.31 -13.40 8.89
C GLY A 165 -11.75 -11.98 9.26
N MET A 166 -11.92 -11.68 10.55
CA MET A 166 -12.14 -10.30 10.99
C MET A 166 -10.83 -9.52 10.98
N VAL A 167 -10.92 -8.25 10.61
CA VAL A 167 -9.77 -7.35 10.57
C VAL A 167 -10.01 -6.16 11.48
N THR A 168 -9.07 -5.92 12.38
CA THR A 168 -9.07 -4.76 13.26
C THR A 168 -7.90 -3.85 12.92
N GLY A 169 -8.18 -2.57 12.68
CA GLY A 169 -7.16 -1.56 12.35
C GLY A 169 -6.97 -0.57 13.51
N ASN A 170 -6.11 -0.92 14.48
CA ASN A 170 -5.86 -0.10 15.67
C ASN A 170 -4.89 1.04 15.36
N LYS A 171 -5.30 2.29 15.58
CA LYS A 171 -4.44 3.46 15.36
C LYS A 171 -3.32 3.51 16.42
N ILE A 172 -2.08 3.70 15.96
CA ILE A 172 -0.97 4.03 16.85
C ILE A 172 -1.01 5.53 17.11
N VAL A 173 -1.29 5.91 18.34
CA VAL A 173 -1.28 7.31 18.77
C VAL A 173 0.10 7.62 19.33
N MET A 174 0.76 8.58 18.71
CA MET A 174 2.06 9.12 19.14
C MET A 174 1.89 10.59 19.48
N GLU A 175 2.72 11.09 20.38
CA GLU A 175 2.89 12.54 20.56
C GLU A 175 3.30 13.19 19.23
N GLU A 176 2.79 14.40 18.94
CA GLU A 176 2.98 15.03 17.62
C GLU A 176 4.47 15.25 17.32
N SER A 177 5.28 15.62 18.32
CA SER A 177 6.74 15.73 18.20
C SER A 177 7.41 14.40 17.83
N ALA A 178 7.02 13.30 18.48
CA ALA A 178 7.55 11.97 18.19
C ALA A 178 7.14 11.49 16.79
N LYS A 179 5.92 11.83 16.36
CA LYS A 179 5.44 11.54 15.01
C LYS A 179 6.21 12.33 13.95
N GLU A 180 6.49 13.60 14.22
CA GLU A 180 7.32 14.42 13.34
C GLU A 180 8.76 13.89 13.28
N ASP A 181 9.35 13.51 14.40
CA ASP A 181 10.67 12.88 14.46
C ASP A 181 10.70 11.56 13.69
N PHE A 182 9.65 10.74 13.81
CA PHE A 182 9.52 9.49 13.05
C PHE A 182 9.46 9.78 11.54
N ASN A 183 8.61 10.70 11.12
CA ASN A 183 8.51 11.09 9.71
C ASN A 183 9.85 11.65 9.19
N ASN A 184 10.53 12.43 10.02
CA ASN A 184 11.82 13.03 9.70
C ASN A 184 12.98 12.02 9.72
N SER A 185 12.84 10.88 10.35
CA SER A 185 13.85 9.80 10.39
C SER A 185 13.76 8.85 9.20
N LEU A 186 12.85 9.07 8.27
CA LEU A 186 12.62 8.20 7.11
C LEU A 186 12.99 8.88 5.80
N GLY A 187 13.49 8.09 4.86
CA GLY A 187 13.70 8.46 3.47
C GLY A 187 13.22 7.36 2.54
N LEU A 188 12.66 7.74 1.40
CA LEU A 188 12.10 6.82 0.41
C LEU A 188 12.79 7.04 -0.93
N PHE A 189 13.59 6.07 -1.39
CA PHE A 189 14.44 6.21 -2.56
C PHE A 189 14.04 5.18 -3.63
N TYR A 190 13.84 5.65 -4.85
CA TYR A 190 13.48 4.78 -5.97
C TYR A 190 14.67 3.93 -6.41
N THR A 191 14.49 2.61 -6.46
CA THR A 191 15.56 1.65 -6.83
C THR A 191 15.93 1.69 -8.32
N GLY A 192 15.10 2.37 -9.14
CA GLY A 192 15.25 2.33 -10.60
C GLY A 192 14.81 0.99 -11.21
N ILE A 193 14.09 0.15 -10.46
CA ILE A 193 13.56 -1.14 -10.91
C ILE A 193 12.05 -1.13 -10.76
N THR A 194 11.34 -1.33 -11.85
CA THR A 194 9.88 -1.54 -11.88
C THR A 194 9.61 -3.04 -12.09
N ARG A 195 8.72 -3.61 -11.28
CA ARG A 195 8.33 -5.01 -11.40
C ARG A 195 6.86 -5.20 -10.99
N LYS A 196 6.20 -6.24 -11.47
CA LYS A 196 4.86 -6.61 -11.01
C LYS A 196 4.96 -7.31 -9.64
N SER A 197 4.07 -6.99 -8.72
CA SER A 197 4.00 -7.63 -7.39
C SER A 197 3.78 -9.14 -7.51
N ASP A 198 2.94 -9.51 -8.46
CA ASP A 198 2.55 -10.90 -8.71
C ASP A 198 3.75 -11.79 -9.07
N ASP A 199 4.76 -11.24 -9.79
CA ASP A 199 5.98 -11.99 -10.14
C ASP A 199 6.82 -12.39 -8.91
N VAL A 200 6.73 -11.59 -7.84
CA VAL A 200 7.42 -11.88 -6.57
C VAL A 200 6.55 -12.76 -5.68
N LEU A 201 5.26 -12.45 -5.57
CA LEU A 201 4.36 -13.08 -4.61
C LEU A 201 3.84 -14.44 -5.07
N SER A 202 3.74 -14.70 -6.38
CA SER A 202 3.32 -16.01 -6.90
C SER A 202 4.25 -17.17 -6.55
N ALA A 203 5.52 -16.88 -6.27
CA ALA A 203 6.50 -17.87 -5.84
C ALA A 203 6.53 -18.06 -4.31
N PHE A 204 5.66 -17.36 -3.57
CA PHE A 204 5.62 -17.41 -2.12
C PHE A 204 4.71 -18.54 -1.63
N ASN A 205 5.21 -19.39 -0.73
CA ASN A 205 4.46 -20.46 -0.09
C ASN A 205 4.45 -20.27 1.43
N VAL A 206 3.27 -20.16 2.00
CA VAL A 206 3.08 -19.97 3.45
C VAL A 206 3.63 -21.14 4.28
N LYS A 207 3.38 -22.38 3.83
CA LYS A 207 3.79 -23.58 4.59
C LYS A 207 5.30 -23.68 4.76
N ASP A 208 6.03 -23.41 3.68
CA ASP A 208 7.50 -23.48 3.68
C ASP A 208 8.12 -22.33 4.48
N ASN A 209 7.39 -21.24 4.68
CA ASN A 209 7.87 -20.02 5.32
C ASN A 209 7.26 -19.74 6.70
N LYS A 210 6.54 -20.69 7.31
CA LYS A 210 5.80 -20.45 8.57
C LYS A 210 6.65 -19.81 9.65
N SER A 211 7.83 -20.35 9.93
CA SER A 211 8.73 -19.82 10.98
C SER A 211 9.19 -18.39 10.69
N LEU A 212 9.45 -18.03 9.43
CA LEU A 212 9.81 -16.67 9.03
C LEU A 212 8.60 -15.71 9.13
N LEU A 213 7.40 -16.21 8.87
CA LEU A 213 6.17 -15.45 9.05
C LEU A 213 5.83 -15.21 10.52
N ASP A 214 6.07 -16.19 11.39
CA ASP A 214 5.93 -16.01 12.84
C ASP A 214 6.87 -14.91 13.34
N GLN A 215 8.12 -14.86 12.85
CA GLN A 215 9.05 -13.77 13.13
C GLN A 215 8.54 -12.44 12.57
N ASN A 216 7.99 -12.42 11.34
CA ASN A 216 7.42 -11.21 10.74
C ASN A 216 6.26 -10.65 11.58
N LYS A 217 5.40 -11.53 12.10
CA LYS A 217 4.31 -11.17 13.00
C LYS A 217 4.86 -10.56 14.30
N GLN A 218 5.90 -11.16 14.87
CA GLN A 218 6.54 -10.64 16.09
C GLN A 218 7.16 -9.26 15.84
N PHE A 219 7.86 -9.05 14.73
CA PHE A 219 8.39 -7.73 14.36
C PHE A 219 7.30 -6.65 14.27
N ALA A 220 6.10 -6.99 13.79
CA ALA A 220 5.01 -6.02 13.75
C ALA A 220 4.53 -5.63 15.15
N SER A 221 4.44 -6.61 16.06
CA SER A 221 4.10 -6.38 17.46
C SER A 221 5.15 -5.51 18.16
N ASP A 222 6.41 -5.92 18.09
CA ASP A 222 7.51 -5.20 18.75
C ASP A 222 7.69 -3.79 18.19
N GLY A 223 7.54 -3.64 16.87
CA GLY A 223 7.59 -2.35 16.20
C GLY A 223 6.47 -1.41 16.62
N ALA A 224 5.26 -1.93 16.81
CA ALA A 224 4.14 -1.15 17.33
C ALA A 224 4.43 -0.66 18.76
N PHE A 225 4.95 -1.53 19.63
CA PHE A 225 5.35 -1.17 20.98
C PHE A 225 6.51 -0.17 21.00
N ALA A 226 7.50 -0.30 20.11
CA ALA A 226 8.60 0.66 19.99
C ALA A 226 8.08 2.05 19.62
N LEU A 227 7.14 2.14 18.66
CA LEU A 227 6.53 3.42 18.25
C LEU A 227 5.68 4.03 19.36
N LEU A 228 4.88 3.24 20.08
CA LEU A 228 4.07 3.73 21.21
C LEU A 228 4.94 4.32 22.33
N ARG A 229 6.17 3.82 22.51
CA ARG A 229 7.14 4.34 23.49
C ARG A 229 8.03 5.46 22.92
N GLY A 230 7.87 5.84 21.65
CA GLY A 230 8.72 6.81 20.97
C GLY A 230 10.17 6.32 20.73
N ASN A 231 10.43 5.00 20.83
CA ASN A 231 11.77 4.45 20.65
C ASN A 231 12.07 4.18 19.17
N LEU A 232 12.37 5.26 18.45
CA LEU A 232 12.62 5.22 17.01
C LEU A 232 13.89 4.42 16.65
N ARG A 233 14.88 4.36 17.56
CA ARG A 233 16.09 3.58 17.33
C ARG A 233 15.79 2.10 17.31
N GLU A 234 15.08 1.60 18.32
CA GLU A 234 14.63 0.21 18.40
C GLU A 234 13.79 -0.16 17.16
N PHE A 235 12.87 0.72 16.76
CA PHE A 235 12.08 0.51 15.55
C PHE A 235 12.96 0.37 14.29
N GLY A 236 14.00 1.17 14.14
CA GLY A 236 14.96 1.07 13.03
C GLY A 236 15.76 -0.24 13.06
N GLU A 237 16.16 -0.71 14.23
CA GLU A 237 16.84 -1.99 14.42
C GLU A 237 15.92 -3.17 14.06
N LEU A 238 14.64 -3.12 14.48
CA LEU A 238 13.62 -4.10 14.09
C LEU A 238 13.37 -4.09 12.58
N LEU A 239 13.33 -2.92 11.95
CA LEU A 239 13.16 -2.79 10.51
C LEU A 239 14.33 -3.44 9.74
N ASN A 240 15.56 -3.31 10.26
CA ASN A 240 16.74 -3.99 9.72
C ASN A 240 16.64 -5.52 9.87
N ALA A 241 16.30 -6.02 11.05
CA ALA A 241 16.14 -7.45 11.31
C ALA A 241 15.03 -8.05 10.44
N TYR A 242 13.88 -7.36 10.35
CA TYR A 242 12.79 -7.74 9.47
C TYR A 242 13.22 -7.85 8.00
N TRP A 243 14.06 -6.92 7.51
CA TRP A 243 14.55 -6.96 6.12
C TRP A 243 15.40 -8.19 5.86
N GLU A 244 16.26 -8.58 6.81
CA GLU A 244 17.08 -9.79 6.68
C GLU A 244 16.20 -11.06 6.63
N VAL A 245 15.16 -11.15 7.46
CA VAL A 245 14.18 -12.25 7.41
C VAL A 245 13.39 -12.23 6.11
N LYS A 246 12.92 -11.06 5.68
CA LYS A 246 12.13 -10.91 4.46
C LYS A 246 12.89 -11.37 3.20
N LYS A 247 14.19 -11.15 3.13
CA LYS A 247 15.03 -11.64 2.00
C LYS A 247 15.05 -13.17 1.91
N GLN A 248 14.82 -13.87 3.02
CA GLN A 248 14.81 -15.34 3.05
C GLN A 248 13.48 -15.95 2.58
N LEU A 249 12.39 -15.17 2.58
CA LEU A 249 11.07 -15.66 2.17
C LEU A 249 11.03 -16.08 0.70
N ASN A 250 11.79 -15.40 -0.14
CA ASN A 250 11.81 -15.64 -1.58
C ASN A 250 13.02 -14.94 -2.22
N GLY A 251 13.76 -15.63 -3.04
CA GLY A 251 14.95 -15.11 -3.73
C GLY A 251 14.69 -13.92 -4.67
N LYS A 252 13.42 -13.58 -4.95
CA LYS A 252 13.03 -12.42 -5.78
C LYS A 252 12.83 -11.13 -4.96
N VAL A 253 12.91 -11.18 -3.63
CA VAL A 253 12.67 -10.04 -2.73
C VAL A 253 13.79 -8.99 -2.83
N SER A 254 15.04 -9.43 -3.06
CA SER A 254 16.19 -8.54 -3.25
C SER A 254 17.01 -8.95 -4.47
N ASN A 255 17.96 -8.10 -4.83
CA ASN A 255 18.96 -8.34 -5.88
C ASN A 255 20.21 -7.51 -5.60
N SER A 256 21.29 -7.75 -6.34
CA SER A 256 22.59 -7.09 -6.13
C SER A 256 22.53 -5.55 -6.15
N LYS A 257 21.66 -4.95 -6.97
CA LYS A 257 21.48 -3.49 -7.04
C LYS A 257 20.82 -2.97 -5.75
N ILE A 258 19.78 -3.64 -5.27
CA ILE A 258 19.10 -3.29 -4.01
C ILE A 258 20.05 -3.48 -2.83
N ASP A 259 20.77 -4.59 -2.77
CA ASP A 259 21.72 -4.88 -1.70
C ASP A 259 22.87 -3.87 -1.66
N SER A 260 23.39 -3.47 -2.83
CA SER A 260 24.39 -2.40 -2.94
C SER A 260 23.83 -1.06 -2.44
N MET A 261 22.61 -0.70 -2.84
CA MET A 261 21.93 0.53 -2.42
C MET A 261 21.72 0.55 -0.89
N TYR A 262 21.24 -0.56 -0.33
CA TYR A 262 21.06 -0.71 1.11
C TYR A 262 22.39 -0.63 1.88
N SER A 263 23.44 -1.29 1.37
CA SER A 263 24.79 -1.22 1.95
C SER A 263 25.34 0.21 1.97
N LYS A 264 25.15 1.00 0.90
CA LYS A 264 25.50 2.43 0.87
C LYS A 264 24.79 3.20 1.97
N ALA A 265 23.48 3.00 2.15
CA ALA A 265 22.71 3.62 3.20
C ALA A 265 23.22 3.25 4.61
N LYS A 266 23.49 1.95 4.87
CA LYS A 266 24.03 1.47 6.14
C LYS A 266 25.40 2.10 6.46
N LYS A 267 26.31 2.17 5.50
CA LYS A 267 27.62 2.83 5.66
C LYS A 267 27.51 4.33 5.95
N ALA A 268 26.47 4.98 5.43
CA ALA A 268 26.19 6.40 5.67
C ALA A 268 25.50 6.65 7.04
N GLY A 269 25.13 5.59 7.77
CA GLY A 269 24.58 5.67 9.12
C GLY A 269 23.09 5.39 9.23
N ALA A 270 22.50 4.67 8.25
CA ALA A 270 21.14 4.16 8.40
C ALA A 270 21.06 3.10 9.51
N ILE A 271 20.03 3.19 10.35
CA ILE A 271 19.72 2.20 11.39
C ILE A 271 19.14 0.96 10.76
N GLY A 272 18.17 1.13 9.85
CA GLY A 272 17.50 0.05 9.15
C GLY A 272 16.85 0.52 7.87
N GLY A 273 16.17 -0.42 7.20
CA GLY A 273 15.43 -0.13 5.98
C GLY A 273 14.98 -1.42 5.30
N LYS A 274 14.15 -1.26 4.28
CA LYS A 274 13.62 -2.38 3.49
C LYS A 274 13.09 -1.89 2.14
N VAL A 275 13.01 -2.76 1.17
CA VAL A 275 12.18 -2.49 -0.01
C VAL A 275 10.70 -2.62 0.39
N VAL A 276 9.91 -1.59 0.07
CA VAL A 276 8.47 -1.56 0.41
C VAL A 276 7.64 -2.47 -0.52
N GLY A 277 6.48 -2.89 -0.03
CA GLY A 277 5.60 -3.83 -0.75
C GLY A 277 6.23 -5.23 -0.87
N ALA A 278 6.03 -5.92 -1.99
CA ALA A 278 6.48 -7.29 -2.21
C ALA A 278 8.02 -7.45 -2.23
N GLY A 279 8.79 -6.40 -2.50
CA GLY A 279 10.24 -6.47 -2.71
C GLY A 279 10.62 -6.51 -4.19
N GLY A 280 11.89 -6.76 -4.50
CA GLY A 280 12.41 -6.91 -5.87
C GLY A 280 12.56 -5.62 -6.68
N GLY A 281 12.00 -4.50 -6.24
CA GLY A 281 12.03 -3.19 -6.91
C GLY A 281 11.11 -2.19 -6.24
N GLY A 282 10.81 -1.08 -6.91
CA GLY A 282 10.04 0.03 -6.34
C GLY A 282 10.91 0.92 -5.47
N PHE A 283 10.51 1.17 -4.22
CA PHE A 283 11.20 2.07 -3.32
C PHE A 283 11.90 1.35 -2.16
N LEU A 284 13.12 1.81 -1.86
CA LEU A 284 13.82 1.48 -0.62
C LEU A 284 13.43 2.51 0.44
N LEU A 285 12.80 2.06 1.52
CA LEU A 285 12.59 2.81 2.73
C LEU A 285 13.86 2.68 3.59
N VAL A 286 14.41 3.80 4.02
CA VAL A 286 15.61 3.86 4.88
C VAL A 286 15.27 4.64 6.12
N MET A 287 15.63 4.12 7.28
CA MET A 287 15.50 4.80 8.57
C MET A 287 16.86 5.21 9.11
N PHE A 288 16.97 6.45 9.55
CA PHE A 288 18.22 7.07 10.01
C PHE A 288 17.96 8.11 11.09
N PRO A 289 18.94 8.40 11.98
CA PRO A 289 18.87 9.54 12.88
C PRO A 289 18.86 10.85 12.09
N ALA A 290 18.11 11.85 12.55
CA ALA A 290 17.95 13.13 11.86
C ALA A 290 19.27 13.79 11.44
N ASN A 291 20.31 13.69 12.28
CA ASN A 291 21.66 14.21 12.00
C ASN A 291 22.43 13.45 10.92
N LYS A 292 21.91 12.32 10.43
CA LYS A 292 22.50 11.53 9.33
C LYS A 292 21.82 11.78 7.98
N ARG A 293 20.70 12.52 7.94
CA ARG A 293 19.92 12.77 6.71
C ARG A 293 20.79 13.25 5.54
N ALA A 294 21.65 14.25 5.75
CA ALA A 294 22.52 14.79 4.70
C ALA A 294 23.48 13.72 4.15
N LYS A 295 24.07 12.91 5.04
CA LYS A 295 24.98 11.82 4.64
C LYS A 295 24.27 10.71 3.88
N ILE A 296 23.03 10.37 4.28
CA ILE A 296 22.20 9.39 3.57
C ILE A 296 21.85 9.88 2.16
N ARG A 297 21.41 11.14 2.04
CA ARG A 297 21.11 11.74 0.73
C ARG A 297 22.33 11.79 -0.18
N GLU A 298 23.48 12.15 0.32
CA GLU A 298 24.72 12.14 -0.47
C GLU A 298 25.10 10.72 -0.90
N ALA A 299 24.99 9.72 0.00
CA ALA A 299 25.31 8.33 -0.33
C ALA A 299 24.34 7.70 -1.37
N LEU A 300 23.12 8.22 -1.42
CA LEU A 300 22.04 7.74 -2.31
C LEU A 300 21.68 8.75 -3.41
N LYS A 301 22.53 9.75 -3.70
CA LYS A 301 22.25 10.83 -4.66
C LYS A 301 21.95 10.35 -6.09
N ASP A 302 22.44 9.17 -6.47
CA ASP A 302 22.15 8.54 -7.76
C ASP A 302 20.73 7.97 -7.85
N TYR A 303 19.98 7.95 -6.76
CA TYR A 303 18.63 7.41 -6.65
C TYR A 303 17.63 8.54 -6.35
N LYS A 304 16.54 8.58 -7.11
CA LYS A 304 15.51 9.61 -6.92
C LYS A 304 14.84 9.44 -5.57
N GLU A 305 14.96 10.42 -4.68
CA GLU A 305 14.20 10.49 -3.43
C GLU A 305 12.76 10.90 -3.74
N LEU A 306 11.80 10.24 -3.09
CA LEU A 306 10.40 10.65 -3.05
C LEU A 306 10.15 11.33 -1.70
N PRO A 307 10.04 12.65 -1.64
CA PRO A 307 9.63 13.35 -0.43
C PRO A 307 8.21 12.95 -0.06
N PHE A 308 7.97 12.65 1.22
CA PHE A 308 6.65 12.32 1.73
C PHE A 308 6.47 12.76 3.17
N ARG A 309 5.21 12.84 3.58
CA ARG A 309 4.78 12.94 4.97
C ARG A 309 3.72 11.88 5.26
N PHE A 310 3.58 11.50 6.53
CA PHE A 310 2.47 10.64 6.93
C PHE A 310 1.13 11.34 6.70
N SER A 311 0.16 10.58 6.23
CA SER A 311 -1.23 11.01 6.04
C SER A 311 -2.11 10.30 7.05
N GLU A 312 -3.04 11.03 7.65
CA GLU A 312 -4.05 10.46 8.55
C GLU A 312 -5.26 9.92 7.79
N SER A 313 -5.39 10.33 6.51
CA SER A 313 -6.56 9.98 5.71
C SER A 313 -6.30 8.72 4.88
N GLY A 314 -7.31 7.87 4.78
CA GLY A 314 -7.41 6.82 3.76
C GLY A 314 -8.06 7.35 2.49
N SER A 315 -9.08 6.64 1.99
CA SER A 315 -9.87 7.11 0.86
C SER A 315 -10.95 8.07 1.32
N LYS A 316 -11.02 9.25 0.71
CA LYS A 316 -12.04 10.27 1.03
C LYS A 316 -12.61 10.89 -0.25
N ILE A 317 -13.87 11.30 -0.17
CA ILE A 317 -14.53 12.11 -1.20
C ILE A 317 -14.08 13.55 -0.98
N VAL A 318 -13.39 14.13 -1.96
CA VAL A 318 -12.92 15.53 -1.91
C VAL A 318 -13.83 16.48 -2.67
N LEU A 319 -14.63 15.96 -3.62
CA LEU A 319 -15.67 16.69 -4.30
C LEU A 319 -16.85 15.78 -4.57
N ASN A 320 -18.06 16.26 -4.26
CA ASN A 320 -19.31 15.64 -4.63
C ASN A 320 -20.31 16.75 -5.05
N MET A 321 -20.50 16.90 -6.35
CA MET A 321 -21.43 17.90 -6.90
C MET A 321 -22.86 17.36 -7.01
N GLY A 322 -23.16 16.21 -6.38
CA GLY A 322 -24.46 15.55 -6.45
C GLY A 322 -24.76 14.90 -7.80
N LYS A 323 -25.93 14.27 -7.89
CA LYS A 323 -26.52 13.92 -9.20
C LYS A 323 -27.08 15.20 -9.80
N PRO A 324 -26.84 15.48 -11.11
CA PRO A 324 -27.57 16.53 -11.79
C PRO A 324 -29.06 16.20 -11.86
#